data_5eec58078d9b2597d04d66691854b00a
#
_entry.id   5eec58078d9b2597d04d66691854b00a
#
_cell.length_a   1.000
_cell.length_b   1.000
_cell.length_c   1.000
_cell.angle_alpha   90.00
_cell.angle_beta   90.00
_cell.angle_gamma   90.00
#
_symmetry.space_group_name_H-M   'P 1'
#
loop_
_entity.id
_entity.type
_entity.pdbx_description
1 polymer ?
#
loop_
_entity_poly.entity_id
_entity_poly.type
_entity_poly.pdbx_seq_one_letter_code
_entity_poly.pdbx_strand_id
1 'polypeptide(L)'
;MKKLRLLFVLLWMTSNLFSSPVTGLLERIDKGASSKFIIERQKSETDFFELDQKGDKVIIRGNDYVNIATGLNWYLKYYAGIHLSWNGMTAKLPAVLPPVTKKERHETDLPYRYDLNYCTFSYLSLIHISEPTRPEPIS
;
A
#
# COMPACT_ATOMS: atom_id res chain seq x y z
N MET A 1 -42.49 -2.06 13.37
CA MET A 1 -41.87 -1.85 12.04
C MET A 1 -40.85 -0.69 12.01
N LYS A 2 -41.09 0.46 12.64
CA LYS A 2 -40.10 1.58 12.66
C LYS A 2 -38.79 1.25 13.39
N LYS A 3 -38.83 0.52 14.52
CA LYS A 3 -37.65 0.11 15.28
C LYS A 3 -36.75 -0.89 14.50
N LEU A 4 -37.36 -1.78 13.72
CA LEU A 4 -36.60 -2.75 12.89
C LEU A 4 -35.88 -2.05 11.71
N ARG A 5 -36.51 -1.04 11.12
CA ARG A 5 -35.89 -0.22 10.06
C ARG A 5 -34.71 0.59 10.60
N LEU A 6 -34.82 1.13 11.82
CA LEU A 6 -33.72 1.88 12.46
C LEU A 6 -32.54 0.98 12.77
N LEU A 7 -32.76 -0.27 13.20
CA LEU A 7 -31.72 -1.26 13.46
C LEU A 7 -30.97 -1.65 12.16
N PHE A 8 -31.70 -1.79 11.06
CA PHE A 8 -31.11 -2.08 9.74
C PHE A 8 -30.26 -0.92 9.21
N VAL A 9 -30.70 0.33 9.43
CA VAL A 9 -29.92 1.53 9.04
C VAL A 9 -28.66 1.66 9.90
N LEU A 10 -28.76 1.38 11.21
CA LEU A 10 -27.59 1.37 12.09
C LEU A 10 -26.57 0.28 11.69
N LEU A 11 -27.06 -0.92 11.38
CA LEU A 11 -26.22 -2.05 10.95
C LEU A 11 -25.54 -1.76 9.59
N TRP A 12 -26.23 -1.02 8.71
CA TRP A 12 -25.68 -0.64 7.40
C TRP A 12 -24.61 0.47 7.52
N MET A 13 -24.73 1.35 8.50
CA MET A 13 -23.74 2.39 8.79
C MET A 13 -22.45 1.83 9.40
N THR A 14 -22.50 0.71 10.11
CA THR A 14 -21.31 0.11 10.74
C THR A 14 -20.44 -0.67 9.75
N SER A 15 -20.97 -1.09 8.61
CA SER A 15 -20.21 -1.85 7.61
C SER A 15 -19.17 -1.02 6.83
N ASN A 16 -19.20 0.31 6.94
CA ASN A 16 -18.24 1.20 6.26
C ASN A 16 -17.05 1.64 7.13
N LEU A 17 -16.96 1.15 8.37
CA LEU A 17 -15.89 1.56 9.31
C LEU A 17 -14.60 0.74 9.21
N PHE A 18 -14.56 -0.31 8.39
CA PHE A 18 -13.33 -1.06 8.13
C PHE A 18 -12.54 -0.43 6.97
N SER A 19 -11.84 0.66 7.28
CA SER A 19 -10.81 1.19 6.40
C SER A 19 -9.68 0.17 6.28
N SER A 20 -9.35 -0.25 5.06
CA SER A 20 -8.22 -1.16 4.86
C SER A 20 -6.89 -0.47 5.24
N PRO A 21 -5.84 -1.18 5.66
CA PRO A 21 -4.53 -0.60 5.92
C PRO A 21 -3.99 0.21 4.74
N VAL A 22 -4.30 -0.20 3.51
CA VAL A 22 -3.90 0.51 2.28
C VAL A 22 -4.68 1.81 2.09
N THR A 23 -5.95 1.85 2.48
CA THR A 23 -6.72 3.11 2.49
C THR A 23 -6.10 4.13 3.45
N GLY A 24 -5.68 3.69 4.63
CA GLY A 24 -4.96 4.53 5.58
C GLY A 24 -3.59 4.99 5.06
N LEU A 25 -2.91 4.15 4.26
CA LEU A 25 -1.67 4.53 3.57
C LEU A 25 -1.93 5.63 2.53
N LEU A 26 -2.96 5.47 1.70
CA LEU A 26 -3.36 6.47 0.70
C LEU A 26 -3.64 7.83 1.32
N GLU A 27 -4.38 7.88 2.43
CA GLU A 27 -4.69 9.12 3.14
C GLU A 27 -3.45 9.80 3.75
N ARG A 28 -2.39 9.03 4.07
CA ARG A 28 -1.10 9.60 4.50
C ARG A 28 -0.28 10.13 3.34
N ILE A 29 -0.41 9.55 2.14
CA ILE A 29 0.25 10.04 0.92
C ILE A 29 -0.35 11.38 0.50
N ASP A 30 -1.67 11.44 0.41
CA ASP A 30 -2.40 12.67 0.09
C ASP A 30 -3.83 12.57 0.64
N LYS A 31 -4.30 13.63 1.29
CA LYS A 31 -5.66 13.69 1.84
C LYS A 31 -6.70 13.54 0.72
N GLY A 32 -7.62 12.59 0.90
CA GLY A 32 -8.65 12.28 -0.08
C GLY A 32 -8.19 11.37 -1.23
N ALA A 33 -6.93 10.91 -1.21
CA ALA A 33 -6.41 9.99 -2.23
C ALA A 33 -7.20 8.68 -2.30
N SER A 34 -7.70 8.20 -1.15
CA SER A 34 -8.48 6.96 -1.09
C SER A 34 -9.71 6.96 -2.02
N SER A 35 -10.30 8.13 -2.27
CA SER A 35 -11.45 8.27 -3.16
C SER A 35 -11.15 7.98 -4.64
N LYS A 36 -9.87 8.09 -5.03
CA LYS A 36 -9.37 7.88 -6.40
C LYS A 36 -9.01 6.43 -6.71
N PHE A 37 -8.95 5.57 -5.68
CA PHE A 37 -8.55 4.17 -5.80
C PHE A 37 -9.67 3.24 -5.35
N ILE A 38 -9.70 2.06 -5.94
CA ILE A 38 -10.53 0.94 -5.52
C ILE A 38 -9.57 -0.17 -5.09
N ILE A 39 -9.65 -0.57 -3.82
CA ILE A 39 -8.79 -1.59 -3.24
C ILE A 39 -9.60 -2.88 -3.11
N GLU A 40 -9.18 -3.92 -3.81
CA GLU A 40 -9.86 -5.20 -3.81
C GLU A 40 -8.90 -6.32 -3.39
N ARG A 41 -9.31 -7.09 -2.38
CA ARG A 41 -8.56 -8.28 -1.97
C ARG A 41 -9.12 -9.51 -2.64
N GLN A 42 -8.28 -10.27 -3.32
CA GLN A 42 -8.65 -11.47 -4.05
C GLN A 42 -7.77 -12.64 -3.60
N LYS A 43 -8.37 -13.76 -3.18
CA LYS A 43 -7.63 -14.97 -2.79
C LYS A 43 -6.88 -15.56 -3.99
N SER A 44 -5.63 -15.92 -3.76
CA SER A 44 -4.76 -16.63 -4.72
C SER A 44 -3.77 -17.49 -3.96
N GLU A 45 -3.31 -18.57 -4.58
CA GLU A 45 -2.24 -19.41 -4.04
C GLU A 45 -0.87 -18.77 -4.22
N THR A 46 -0.70 -17.99 -5.28
CA THR A 46 0.51 -17.20 -5.54
C THR A 46 0.33 -15.75 -5.11
N ASP A 47 1.39 -15.15 -4.66
CA ASP A 47 1.41 -13.73 -4.36
C ASP A 47 1.32 -12.92 -5.65
N PHE A 48 0.39 -11.98 -5.70
CA PHE A 48 0.21 -11.13 -6.86
C PHE A 48 -0.29 -9.74 -6.48
N PHE A 49 -0.05 -8.80 -7.37
CA PHE A 49 -0.85 -7.59 -7.48
C PHE A 49 -1.31 -7.39 -8.94
N GLU A 50 -2.40 -6.69 -9.08
CA GLU A 50 -3.01 -6.40 -10.37
C GLU A 50 -3.49 -4.95 -10.40
N LEU A 51 -3.21 -4.27 -11.50
CA LEU A 51 -3.66 -2.91 -11.79
C LEU A 51 -4.71 -2.94 -12.89
N ASP A 52 -5.76 -2.17 -12.71
CA ASP A 52 -6.88 -2.06 -13.65
C ASP A 52 -7.51 -0.67 -13.55
N GLN A 53 -8.43 -0.34 -14.44
CA GLN A 53 -9.12 0.94 -14.47
C GLN A 53 -10.63 0.77 -14.48
N LYS A 54 -11.34 1.60 -13.72
CA LYS A 54 -12.80 1.70 -13.76
C LYS A 54 -13.23 3.16 -13.72
N GLY A 55 -13.59 3.69 -14.88
CA GLY A 55 -13.85 5.12 -15.00
C GLY A 55 -12.62 5.93 -14.59
N ASP A 56 -12.80 6.87 -13.68
CA ASP A 56 -11.72 7.74 -13.19
C ASP A 56 -10.89 7.13 -12.05
N LYS A 57 -11.23 5.89 -11.62
CA LYS A 57 -10.57 5.25 -10.48
C LYS A 57 -9.65 4.13 -10.91
N VAL A 58 -8.48 4.10 -10.29
CA VAL A 58 -7.54 2.99 -10.43
C VAL A 58 -7.94 1.87 -9.48
N ILE A 59 -8.01 0.66 -10.02
CA ILE A 59 -8.26 -0.55 -9.22
C ILE A 59 -6.93 -1.21 -8.93
N ILE A 60 -6.70 -1.53 -7.67
CA ILE A 60 -5.54 -2.30 -7.22
C ILE A 60 -6.03 -3.55 -6.52
N ARG A 61 -5.71 -4.72 -7.08
CA ARG A 61 -6.04 -6.03 -6.52
C ARG A 61 -4.79 -6.72 -6.02
N GLY A 62 -4.94 -7.56 -5.02
CA GLY A 62 -3.89 -8.43 -4.51
C GLY A 62 -4.44 -9.45 -3.54
N ASN A 63 -3.64 -10.48 -3.25
CA ASN A 63 -4.05 -11.53 -2.30
C ASN A 63 -3.90 -11.08 -0.84
N ASP A 64 -3.01 -10.14 -0.57
CA ASP A 64 -2.85 -9.50 0.74
C ASP A 64 -2.61 -7.99 0.65
N TYR A 65 -2.55 -7.33 1.78
CA TYR A 65 -2.36 -5.88 1.84
C TYR A 65 -0.94 -5.44 1.48
N VAL A 66 0.07 -6.30 1.66
CA VAL A 66 1.46 -6.02 1.26
C VAL A 66 1.56 -6.00 -0.26
N ASN A 67 0.97 -7.00 -0.92
CA ASN A 67 0.93 -7.06 -2.38
C ASN A 67 0.12 -5.92 -2.99
N ILE A 68 -1.01 -5.54 -2.37
CA ILE A 68 -1.78 -4.36 -2.79
C ILE A 68 -0.95 -3.07 -2.61
N ALA A 69 -0.22 -2.91 -1.50
CA ALA A 69 0.66 -1.76 -1.30
C ALA A 69 1.82 -1.74 -2.30
N THR A 70 2.35 -2.92 -2.68
CA THR A 70 3.33 -3.06 -3.76
C THR A 70 2.75 -2.60 -5.10
N GLY A 71 1.52 -3.00 -5.42
CA GLY A 71 0.80 -2.54 -6.60
C GLY A 71 0.55 -1.04 -6.61
N LEU A 72 0.22 -0.46 -5.45
CA LEU A 72 0.11 1.00 -5.31
C LEU A 72 1.44 1.69 -5.59
N ASN A 73 2.54 1.22 -5.01
CA ASN A 73 3.87 1.78 -5.25
C ASN A 73 4.28 1.65 -6.73
N TRP A 74 3.96 0.51 -7.35
CA TRP A 74 4.17 0.28 -8.78
C TRP A 74 3.42 1.30 -9.63
N TYR A 75 2.13 1.50 -9.35
CA TYR A 75 1.31 2.50 -10.03
C TYR A 75 1.89 3.92 -9.87
N LEU A 76 2.21 4.32 -8.64
CA LEU A 76 2.78 5.64 -8.37
C LEU A 76 4.08 5.86 -9.14
N LYS A 77 4.96 4.86 -9.18
CA LYS A 77 6.26 4.95 -9.83
C LYS A 77 6.17 4.97 -11.35
N TYR A 78 5.43 4.05 -11.94
CA TYR A 78 5.47 3.82 -13.40
C TYR A 78 4.37 4.54 -14.16
N TYR A 79 3.26 4.88 -13.53
CA TYR A 79 2.16 5.62 -14.16
C TYR A 79 2.16 7.08 -13.73
N ALA A 80 2.23 7.36 -12.44
CA ALA A 80 2.16 8.73 -11.92
C ALA A 80 3.52 9.45 -11.84
N GLY A 81 4.64 8.75 -12.06
CA GLY A 81 6.00 9.32 -11.98
C GLY A 81 6.37 9.76 -10.56
N ILE A 82 5.75 9.18 -9.53
CA ILE A 82 5.96 9.53 -8.13
C ILE A 82 6.80 8.45 -7.47
N HIS A 83 7.92 8.83 -6.91
CA HIS A 83 8.77 7.94 -6.13
C HIS A 83 8.57 8.18 -4.65
N LEU A 84 8.21 7.11 -3.92
CA LEU A 84 8.13 7.08 -2.46
C LEU A 84 9.40 6.47 -1.89
N SER A 85 10.02 7.16 -0.97
CA SER A 85 11.18 6.67 -0.22
C SER A 85 11.06 7.11 1.25
N TRP A 86 11.98 6.65 2.08
CA TRP A 86 12.08 7.11 3.49
C TRP A 86 12.38 8.61 3.59
N ASN A 87 13.02 9.19 2.58
CA ASN A 87 13.34 10.61 2.53
C ASN A 87 12.16 11.48 2.09
N GLY A 88 11.04 10.85 1.67
CA GLY A 88 9.85 11.55 1.23
C GLY A 88 9.37 11.15 -0.13
N MET A 89 8.51 11.96 -0.68
CA MET A 89 7.84 11.77 -1.96
C MET A 89 8.33 12.82 -2.96
N THR A 90 8.64 12.39 -4.18
CA THR A 90 9.22 13.29 -5.22
C THR A 90 8.22 14.29 -5.79
N ALA A 91 6.92 13.98 -5.76
CA ALA A 91 5.86 14.84 -6.26
C ALA A 91 4.55 14.60 -5.52
N LYS A 92 3.65 15.58 -5.59
CA LYS A 92 2.27 15.41 -5.10
C LYS A 92 1.46 14.56 -6.06
N LEU A 93 0.44 13.88 -5.52
CA LEU A 93 -0.50 13.12 -6.34
C LEU A 93 -1.24 14.06 -7.31
N PRO A 94 -1.30 13.74 -8.60
CA PRO A 94 -2.00 14.59 -9.57
C PRO A 94 -3.51 14.60 -9.29
N ALA A 95 -4.16 15.73 -9.64
CA ALA A 95 -5.61 15.86 -9.48
C ALA A 95 -6.36 14.79 -10.27
N VAL A 96 -5.92 14.53 -11.50
CA VAL A 96 -6.41 13.45 -12.37
C VAL A 96 -5.32 12.39 -12.44
N LEU A 97 -5.66 11.17 -12.06
CA LEU A 97 -4.71 10.05 -12.09
C LEU A 97 -4.44 9.63 -13.55
N PRO A 98 -3.18 9.34 -13.92
CA PRO A 98 -2.88 8.71 -15.19
C PRO A 98 -3.61 7.38 -15.34
N PRO A 99 -4.24 7.12 -16.50
CA PRO A 99 -5.04 5.92 -16.68
C PRO A 99 -4.16 4.66 -16.80
N VAL A 100 -4.66 3.55 -16.29
CA VAL A 100 -4.11 2.22 -16.55
C VAL A 100 -4.71 1.74 -17.88
N THR A 101 -3.96 1.90 -18.96
CA THR A 101 -4.44 1.63 -20.33
C THR A 101 -4.67 0.15 -20.61
N LYS A 102 -3.98 -0.72 -19.89
CA LYS A 102 -4.09 -2.18 -20.02
C LYS A 102 -4.01 -2.79 -18.63
N LYS A 103 -4.91 -3.73 -18.36
CA LYS A 103 -4.85 -4.56 -17.16
C LYS A 103 -3.48 -5.21 -17.05
N GLU A 104 -2.80 -5.00 -15.94
CA GLU A 104 -1.45 -5.46 -15.66
C GLU A 104 -1.45 -6.30 -14.39
N ARG A 105 -0.89 -7.51 -14.47
CA ARG A 105 -0.79 -8.43 -13.33
C ARG A 105 0.65 -8.90 -13.18
N HIS A 106 1.15 -8.82 -11.96
CA HIS A 106 2.47 -9.28 -11.55
C HIS A 106 2.30 -10.35 -10.50
N GLU A 107 2.96 -11.47 -10.69
CA GLU A 107 2.92 -12.62 -9.79
C GLU A 107 4.33 -13.00 -9.35
N THR A 108 4.43 -13.61 -8.18
CA THR A 108 5.66 -14.23 -7.71
C THR A 108 5.33 -15.46 -6.89
N ASP A 109 6.09 -16.51 -7.10
CA ASP A 109 6.06 -17.76 -6.36
C ASP A 109 7.13 -17.84 -5.26
N LEU A 110 7.91 -16.75 -5.09
CA LEU A 110 8.95 -16.67 -4.08
C LEU A 110 8.31 -16.61 -2.67
N PRO A 111 8.52 -17.65 -1.82
CA PRO A 111 7.90 -17.70 -0.50
C PRO A 111 8.47 -16.67 0.48
N TYR A 112 9.71 -16.24 0.23
CA TYR A 112 10.39 -15.25 1.06
C TYR A 112 10.94 -14.13 0.19
N ARG A 113 10.71 -12.88 0.64
CA ARG A 113 11.28 -11.68 0.07
C ARG A 113 12.11 -11.02 1.17
N TYR A 114 13.41 -11.07 0.99
CA TYR A 114 14.35 -10.54 1.96
C TYR A 114 15.36 -9.65 1.25
N ASP A 115 15.47 -8.41 1.69
CA ASP A 115 16.51 -7.49 1.24
C ASP A 115 17.55 -7.39 2.36
N LEU A 116 18.71 -7.96 2.10
CA LEU A 116 19.87 -7.83 2.97
C LEU A 116 20.73 -6.68 2.46
N ASN A 117 20.56 -5.53 3.05
CA ASN A 117 21.47 -4.42 2.82
C ASN A 117 22.72 -4.59 3.68
N TYR A 118 23.72 -5.22 3.10
CA TYR A 118 24.92 -5.63 3.83
C TYR A 118 25.85 -4.49 4.23
N CYS A 119 25.92 -3.38 3.53
CA CYS A 119 27.08 -2.50 3.80
C CYS A 119 26.91 -1.01 3.60
N THR A 120 25.96 -0.50 2.88
CA THR A 120 26.07 0.91 2.47
C THR A 120 24.82 1.75 2.57
N PHE A 121 23.65 1.22 2.35
CA PHE A 121 22.44 2.03 2.28
C PHE A 121 21.71 2.14 3.62
N SER A 122 21.78 1.10 4.44
CA SER A 122 21.17 1.06 5.79
C SER A 122 22.21 1.00 6.91
N TYR A 123 23.42 1.49 6.65
CA TYR A 123 24.51 1.43 7.65
C TYR A 123 24.11 2.00 9.00
N LEU A 124 23.34 3.08 9.01
CA LEU A 124 22.79 3.67 10.22
C LEU A 124 21.78 2.76 10.94
N SER A 125 20.96 2.02 10.19
CA SER A 125 20.01 1.06 10.76
C SER A 125 20.72 -0.15 11.38
N LEU A 126 21.80 -0.64 10.77
CA LEU A 126 22.61 -1.72 11.31
C LEU A 126 23.36 -1.29 12.56
N ILE A 127 23.87 -0.07 12.62
CA ILE A 127 24.46 0.51 13.81
C ILE A 127 23.42 0.55 14.95
N HIS A 128 22.22 1.02 14.69
CA HIS A 128 21.15 1.09 15.70
C HIS A 128 20.65 -0.28 16.16
N ILE A 129 20.75 -1.33 15.33
CA ILE A 129 20.34 -2.69 15.67
C ILE A 129 21.44 -3.44 16.42
N SER A 130 22.71 -3.21 16.09
CA SER A 130 23.84 -3.98 16.63
C SER A 130 24.61 -3.28 17.75
N GLU A 131 24.51 -1.98 17.90
CA GLU A 131 25.27 -1.24 18.93
C GLU A 131 24.69 -1.24 20.35
N PRO A 132 23.40 -1.49 20.62
CA PRO A 132 22.94 -1.62 22.00
C PRO A 132 23.61 -2.76 22.78
N THR A 133 24.32 -3.65 22.09
CA THR A 133 24.97 -4.81 22.68
C THR A 133 26.51 -4.72 22.64
N ARG A 134 27.07 -3.63 22.08
CA ARG A 134 28.52 -3.46 22.09
C ARG A 134 28.99 -3.07 23.46
N PRO A 135 29.87 -3.87 24.11
CA PRO A 135 30.49 -3.45 25.35
C PRO A 135 31.25 -2.13 25.14
N GLU A 136 31.08 -1.16 25.99
CA GLU A 136 31.90 0.04 26.04
C GLU A 136 33.39 -0.35 26.03
N PRO A 137 34.26 0.28 25.22
CA PRO A 137 35.66 -0.01 25.26
C PRO A 137 36.16 0.36 26.66
N ILE A 138 36.68 -0.62 27.36
CA ILE A 138 37.32 -0.42 28.68
C ILE A 138 38.58 0.41 28.40
N SER A 139 38.56 1.66 28.84
CA SER A 139 39.72 2.55 28.83
C SER A 139 40.76 2.13 29.85
#